data_68fe1f498da964ebf67c414b2365d5f4
#
_entry.id   68fe1f498da964ebf67c414b2365d5f4
#
_cell.length_a   1.000
_cell.length_b   1.000
_cell.length_c   1.000
_cell.angle_alpha   90.00
_cell.angle_beta   90.00
_cell.angle_gamma   90.00
#
_symmetry.space_group_name_H-M   'P 1'
#
loop_
_entity.id
_entity.type
_entity.pdbx_description
1 polymer ?
#
loop_
_entity_poly.entity_id
_entity_poly.type
_entity_poly.pdbx_seq_one_letter_code
_entity_poly.pdbx_strand_id
1 'polypeptide(L)'
;LKIGKNNTIVHIELGDITEFMGDAIVNPANTLMIMGGGVAGAIKKKGGPIVEEEAKKHAPVPIGQAIATTAGKLRVKYVIHAPTVQYPASPSTREYVYQATKAALLKARELGVETIAFPLMGAGVGGLSPEESIEEMLKAIMEFSDGLEVHVFVRSRDLLDNVLRHIERSGWIVVD
;
A
#
# COMPACT_ATOMS: atom_id res chain seq x y z
N LEU A 1 1.19 -9.15 14.26
CA LEU A 1 2.64 -9.28 14.32
C LEU A 1 3.28 -7.93 14.06
N LYS A 2 4.28 -7.59 14.85
CA LYS A 2 5.03 -6.34 14.66
C LYS A 2 6.47 -6.64 14.35
N ILE A 3 7.03 -5.86 13.45
CA ILE A 3 8.46 -5.87 13.17
C ILE A 3 9.03 -4.50 13.48
N GLY A 4 10.30 -4.46 13.86
CA GLY A 4 10.95 -3.19 14.19
C GLY A 4 12.39 -3.14 13.73
N LYS A 5 12.85 -1.93 13.42
CA LYS A 5 14.23 -1.62 13.11
C LYS A 5 14.47 -0.16 13.49
N ASN A 6 15.51 0.10 14.28
CA ASN A 6 15.75 1.41 14.85
C ASN A 6 14.52 1.83 15.68
N ASN A 7 13.91 2.96 15.40
CA ASN A 7 12.71 3.43 16.09
C ASN A 7 11.43 3.25 15.26
N THR A 8 11.50 2.48 14.17
CA THR A 8 10.36 2.26 13.29
C THR A 8 9.70 0.93 13.58
N ILE A 9 8.39 0.95 13.78
CA ILE A 9 7.56 -0.24 14.01
C ILE A 9 6.56 -0.35 12.85
N VAL A 10 6.44 -1.56 12.31
CA VAL A 10 5.46 -1.86 11.24
C VAL A 10 4.66 -3.08 11.66
N HIS A 11 3.34 -2.99 11.52
CA HIS A 11 2.45 -4.13 11.74
C HIS A 11 2.35 -4.93 10.45
N ILE A 12 2.65 -6.23 10.53
CA ILE A 12 2.47 -7.13 9.39
C ILE A 12 1.23 -7.97 9.68
N GLU A 13 0.24 -7.88 8.78
CA GLU A 13 -1.05 -8.52 8.96
C GLU A 13 -1.27 -9.61 7.92
N LEU A 14 -1.74 -10.78 8.37
CA LEU A 14 -2.20 -11.82 7.46
C LEU A 14 -3.70 -11.61 7.25
N GLY A 15 -4.12 -11.28 6.04
CA GLY A 15 -5.54 -11.07 5.77
C GLY A 15 -5.84 -10.23 4.55
N ASP A 16 -7.07 -9.75 4.49
CA ASP A 16 -7.61 -8.96 3.40
C ASP A 16 -7.60 -7.48 3.79
N ILE A 17 -6.85 -6.67 3.04
CA ILE A 17 -6.74 -5.24 3.33
C ILE A 17 -8.09 -4.52 3.28
N THR A 18 -9.06 -5.02 2.50
CA THR A 18 -10.38 -4.40 2.42
C THR A 18 -11.20 -4.54 3.70
N GLU A 19 -10.76 -5.39 4.63
CA GLU A 19 -11.36 -5.54 5.95
C GLU A 19 -10.73 -4.63 7.01
N PHE A 20 -9.67 -3.92 6.67
CA PHE A 20 -8.99 -3.04 7.63
C PHE A 20 -9.94 -1.97 8.16
N MET A 21 -9.92 -1.77 9.47
CA MET A 21 -10.67 -0.71 10.15
C MET A 21 -9.69 0.32 10.67
N GLY A 22 -9.74 1.51 10.13
CA GLY A 22 -8.81 2.58 10.49
C GLY A 22 -9.04 3.81 9.64
N ASP A 23 -7.98 4.57 9.38
CA ASP A 23 -8.14 5.83 8.68
C ASP A 23 -8.01 5.70 7.16
N ALA A 24 -7.04 4.94 6.67
CA ALA A 24 -6.81 4.85 5.23
C ALA A 24 -6.26 3.50 4.81
N ILE A 25 -6.64 3.08 3.61
CA ILE A 25 -5.97 1.98 2.91
C ILE A 25 -5.36 2.52 1.62
N VAL A 26 -4.29 1.90 1.16
CA VAL A 26 -3.59 2.30 -0.06
C VAL A 26 -3.96 1.36 -1.20
N ASN A 27 -4.33 1.95 -2.32
CA ASN A 27 -4.53 1.24 -3.58
C ASN A 27 -3.29 1.38 -4.46
N PRO A 28 -2.64 0.26 -4.85
CA PRO A 28 -1.53 0.29 -5.80
C PRO A 28 -2.11 0.51 -7.20
N ALA A 29 -2.25 1.78 -7.57
CA ALA A 29 -2.97 2.19 -8.76
C ALA A 29 -2.11 2.16 -10.03
N ASN A 30 -2.72 2.47 -11.16
CA ASN A 30 -2.04 2.89 -12.37
C ASN A 30 -2.31 4.39 -12.57
N THR A 31 -1.57 5.02 -13.47
CA THR A 31 -1.68 6.48 -13.67
C THR A 31 -3.06 6.92 -14.18
N LEU A 32 -3.80 6.02 -14.81
CA LEU A 32 -5.14 6.31 -15.36
C LEU A 32 -6.26 6.14 -14.34
N MET A 33 -5.94 5.64 -13.14
CA MET A 33 -6.90 5.40 -12.05
C MET A 33 -8.01 4.41 -12.44
N ILE A 34 -7.70 3.46 -13.32
CA ILE A 34 -8.62 2.38 -13.69
C ILE A 34 -8.48 1.25 -12.67
N MET A 35 -9.59 0.86 -12.06
CA MET A 35 -9.61 -0.15 -11.00
C MET A 35 -10.19 -1.46 -11.55
N GLY A 36 -9.36 -2.21 -12.25
CA GLY A 36 -9.81 -3.41 -12.96
C GLY A 36 -9.73 -4.69 -12.16
N GLY A 37 -8.55 -5.03 -11.66
CA GLY A 37 -8.31 -6.32 -10.99
C GLY A 37 -7.40 -6.17 -9.78
N GLY A 38 -7.01 -7.29 -9.17
CA GLY A 38 -6.15 -7.31 -8.01
C GLY A 38 -6.74 -6.56 -6.82
N VAL A 39 -5.88 -5.85 -6.08
CA VAL A 39 -6.31 -5.05 -4.92
C VAL A 39 -7.29 -3.96 -5.35
N ALA A 40 -7.03 -3.29 -6.46
CA ALA A 40 -7.91 -2.23 -6.96
C ALA A 40 -9.33 -2.75 -7.22
N GLY A 41 -9.44 -3.91 -7.87
CA GLY A 41 -10.74 -4.53 -8.13
C GLY A 41 -11.46 -4.93 -6.85
N ALA A 42 -10.73 -5.43 -5.86
CA ALA A 42 -11.30 -5.79 -4.56
C ALA A 42 -11.83 -4.55 -3.82
N ILE A 43 -11.07 -3.46 -3.84
CA ILE A 43 -11.49 -2.20 -3.24
C ILE A 43 -12.74 -1.67 -3.91
N LYS A 44 -12.78 -1.67 -5.24
CA LYS A 44 -13.94 -1.22 -6.01
C LYS A 44 -15.17 -2.07 -5.69
N LYS A 45 -14.99 -3.40 -5.65
CA LYS A 45 -16.10 -4.32 -5.39
C LYS A 45 -16.70 -4.09 -4.02
N LYS A 46 -15.88 -3.96 -2.98
CA LYS A 46 -16.35 -3.81 -1.60
C LYS A 46 -16.70 -2.38 -1.24
N GLY A 47 -15.99 -1.40 -1.77
CA GLY A 47 -16.24 0.01 -1.51
C GLY A 47 -17.35 0.59 -2.36
N GLY A 48 -17.54 0.05 -3.55
CA GLY A 48 -18.49 0.52 -4.53
C GLY A 48 -17.83 1.32 -5.66
N PRO A 49 -18.56 1.52 -6.77
CA PRO A 49 -18.00 2.20 -7.95
C PRO A 49 -17.64 3.67 -7.70
N ILE A 50 -18.17 4.27 -6.66
CA ILE A 50 -17.86 5.68 -6.33
C ILE A 50 -16.36 5.91 -6.13
N VAL A 51 -15.65 4.91 -5.62
CA VAL A 51 -14.20 5.02 -5.36
C VAL A 51 -13.47 5.27 -6.67
N GLU A 52 -13.75 4.48 -7.69
CA GLU A 52 -13.12 4.66 -9.01
C GLU A 52 -13.59 5.95 -9.69
N GLU A 53 -14.88 6.27 -9.58
CA GLU A 53 -15.42 7.48 -10.18
C GLU A 53 -14.70 8.74 -9.66
N GLU A 54 -14.47 8.81 -8.35
CA GLU A 54 -13.73 9.91 -7.77
C GLU A 54 -12.26 9.90 -8.19
N ALA A 55 -11.63 8.73 -8.18
CA ALA A 55 -10.22 8.61 -8.55
C ALA A 55 -9.97 9.07 -9.98
N LYS A 56 -10.85 8.69 -10.91
CA LYS A 56 -10.73 9.06 -12.33
C LYS A 56 -10.79 10.57 -12.59
N LYS A 57 -11.40 11.32 -11.68
CA LYS A 57 -11.43 12.80 -11.82
C LYS A 57 -10.05 13.42 -11.68
N HIS A 58 -9.12 12.70 -11.07
CA HIS A 58 -7.74 13.16 -10.87
C HIS A 58 -6.77 12.63 -11.92
N ALA A 59 -7.22 11.70 -12.78
CA ALA A 59 -6.35 11.09 -13.78
C ALA A 59 -5.94 12.10 -14.86
N PRO A 60 -4.70 12.02 -15.38
CA PRO A 60 -3.67 11.08 -14.98
C PRO A 60 -2.96 11.52 -13.71
N VAL A 61 -2.56 10.54 -12.89
CA VAL A 61 -1.77 10.80 -11.69
C VAL A 61 -0.41 10.11 -11.90
N PRO A 62 0.68 10.86 -11.95
CA PRO A 62 1.99 10.25 -12.22
C PRO A 62 2.50 9.45 -11.03
N ILE A 63 3.40 8.51 -11.31
CA ILE A 63 4.12 7.79 -10.26
C ILE A 63 4.92 8.81 -9.44
N GLY A 64 4.86 8.71 -8.13
CA GLY A 64 5.45 9.68 -7.22
C GLY A 64 4.45 10.65 -6.63
N GLN A 65 3.21 10.60 -7.10
CA GLN A 65 2.08 11.35 -6.53
C GLN A 65 1.01 10.40 -6.04
N ALA A 66 0.16 10.87 -5.15
CA ALA A 66 -0.97 10.11 -4.64
C ALA A 66 -2.16 11.03 -4.44
N ILE A 67 -3.35 10.48 -4.63
CA ILE A 67 -4.61 11.21 -4.39
C ILE A 67 -5.48 10.41 -3.44
N ALA A 68 -6.40 11.08 -2.78
CA ALA A 68 -7.32 10.43 -1.85
C ALA A 68 -8.75 10.57 -2.33
N THR A 69 -9.51 9.51 -2.14
CA THR A 69 -10.96 9.50 -2.44
C THR A 69 -11.73 9.01 -1.22
N THR A 70 -13.06 9.11 -1.31
CA THR A 70 -13.92 8.38 -0.39
C THR A 70 -13.61 6.90 -0.44
N ALA A 71 -13.85 6.23 0.67
CA ALA A 71 -13.73 4.77 0.75
C ALA A 71 -15.06 4.05 0.48
N GLY A 72 -16.12 4.80 0.18
CA GLY A 72 -17.44 4.22 -0.05
C GLY A 72 -17.90 3.41 1.15
N LYS A 73 -18.18 2.12 0.94
CA LYS A 73 -18.68 1.22 1.99
C LYS A 73 -17.58 0.56 2.83
N LEU A 74 -16.32 0.82 2.55
CA LEU A 74 -15.21 0.29 3.35
C LEU A 74 -15.18 0.93 4.73
N ARG A 75 -14.46 0.28 5.66
CA ARG A 75 -14.41 0.69 7.07
C ARG A 75 -13.26 1.66 7.37
N VAL A 76 -12.82 2.39 6.37
CA VAL A 76 -11.80 3.43 6.50
C VAL A 76 -12.36 4.74 6.00
N LYS A 77 -11.68 5.84 6.32
CA LYS A 77 -12.10 7.18 5.89
C LYS A 77 -11.72 7.46 4.45
N TYR A 78 -10.55 6.98 4.03
CA TYR A 78 -9.99 7.30 2.71
C TYR A 78 -9.42 6.06 2.04
N VAL A 79 -9.48 6.06 0.70
CA VAL A 79 -8.59 5.25 -0.12
C VAL A 79 -7.54 6.21 -0.69
N ILE A 80 -6.27 5.89 -0.45
CA ILE A 80 -5.15 6.64 -1.02
C ILE A 80 -4.67 5.86 -2.25
N HIS A 81 -4.77 6.47 -3.42
CA HIS A 81 -4.38 5.85 -4.68
C HIS A 81 -2.98 6.30 -5.03
N ALA A 82 -2.04 5.37 -5.05
CA ALA A 82 -0.63 5.64 -5.34
C ALA A 82 -0.18 4.75 -6.50
N PRO A 83 0.04 5.32 -7.70
CA PRO A 83 0.42 4.51 -8.85
C PRO A 83 1.74 3.78 -8.67
N THR A 84 1.73 2.49 -8.97
CA THR A 84 2.91 1.63 -9.00
C THR A 84 3.28 1.23 -10.43
N VAL A 85 2.40 1.48 -11.39
CA VAL A 85 2.58 1.16 -12.79
C VAL A 85 1.99 2.29 -13.64
N GLN A 86 2.49 2.43 -14.88
CA GLN A 86 1.99 3.47 -15.79
C GLN A 86 0.59 3.15 -16.28
N TYR A 87 0.37 1.93 -16.77
CA TYR A 87 -0.89 1.50 -17.35
C TYR A 87 -1.36 0.21 -16.70
N PRO A 88 -2.67 -0.12 -16.80
CA PRO A 88 -3.16 -1.41 -16.32
C PRO A 88 -2.33 -2.56 -16.89
N ALA A 89 -1.99 -3.53 -16.03
CA ALA A 89 -1.22 -4.72 -16.38
C ALA A 89 0.19 -4.45 -16.91
N SER A 90 0.71 -3.24 -16.80
CA SER A 90 2.10 -2.98 -17.15
C SER A 90 3.02 -3.30 -15.96
N PRO A 91 4.33 -3.47 -16.21
CA PRO A 91 5.25 -3.84 -15.13
C PRO A 91 5.54 -2.69 -14.18
N SER A 92 5.73 -3.03 -12.92
CA SER A 92 6.27 -2.12 -11.92
C SER A 92 7.78 -2.26 -11.83
N THR A 93 8.42 -1.41 -11.04
CA THR A 93 9.84 -1.46 -10.74
C THR A 93 10.05 -1.20 -9.26
N ARG A 94 11.23 -1.52 -8.74
CA ARG A 94 11.59 -1.19 -7.36
C ARG A 94 11.45 0.31 -7.10
N GLU A 95 11.90 1.14 -8.03
CA GLU A 95 11.81 2.60 -7.90
C GLU A 95 10.35 3.06 -7.84
N TYR A 96 9.48 2.48 -8.67
CA TYR A 96 8.06 2.82 -8.66
C TYR A 96 7.42 2.48 -7.32
N VAL A 97 7.78 1.33 -6.73
CA VAL A 97 7.25 0.92 -5.41
C VAL A 97 7.71 1.89 -4.32
N TYR A 98 8.99 2.25 -4.34
CA TYR A 98 9.52 3.22 -3.38
C TYR A 98 8.77 4.55 -3.49
N GLN A 99 8.63 5.08 -4.71
CA GLN A 99 7.97 6.35 -4.95
C GLN A 99 6.49 6.31 -4.57
N ALA A 100 5.80 5.21 -4.89
CA ALA A 100 4.38 5.06 -4.54
C ALA A 100 4.18 4.99 -3.02
N THR A 101 5.01 4.25 -2.33
CA THR A 101 4.94 4.13 -0.88
C THR A 101 5.20 5.48 -0.21
N LYS A 102 6.22 6.18 -0.64
CA LYS A 102 6.53 7.54 -0.18
C LYS A 102 5.36 8.49 -0.41
N ALA A 103 4.81 8.49 -1.63
CA ALA A 103 3.69 9.38 -1.98
C ALA A 103 2.47 9.11 -1.11
N ALA A 104 2.17 7.84 -0.85
CA ALA A 104 1.04 7.46 0.01
C ALA A 104 1.25 7.93 1.45
N LEU A 105 2.46 7.79 1.99
CA LEU A 105 2.77 8.23 3.35
C LEU A 105 2.67 9.75 3.48
N LEU A 106 3.16 10.50 2.49
CA LEU A 106 3.06 11.96 2.48
C LEU A 106 1.60 12.40 2.36
N LYS A 107 0.80 11.71 1.54
CA LYS A 107 -0.63 12.01 1.43
C LYS A 107 -1.35 11.74 2.75
N ALA A 108 -1.05 10.63 3.42
CA ALA A 108 -1.63 10.30 4.71
C ALA A 108 -1.35 11.41 5.74
N ARG A 109 -0.13 11.91 5.76
CA ARG A 109 0.25 12.99 6.65
C ARG A 109 -0.50 14.29 6.33
N GLU A 110 -0.62 14.61 5.05
CA GLU A 110 -1.39 15.78 4.59
C GLU A 110 -2.85 15.69 5.04
N LEU A 111 -3.44 14.49 5.00
CA LEU A 111 -4.81 14.26 5.44
C LEU A 111 -4.98 14.24 6.95
N GLY A 112 -3.89 14.19 7.70
CA GLY A 112 -3.94 14.12 9.16
C GLY A 112 -4.41 12.78 9.70
N VAL A 113 -4.29 11.69 8.93
CA VAL A 113 -4.67 10.36 9.40
C VAL A 113 -3.61 9.78 10.33
N GLU A 114 -4.01 8.87 11.21
CA GLU A 114 -3.12 8.24 12.16
C GLU A 114 -2.74 6.82 11.76
N THR A 115 -3.64 6.10 11.07
CA THR A 115 -3.42 4.71 10.68
C THR A 115 -3.55 4.56 9.17
N ILE A 116 -2.65 3.75 8.60
CA ILE A 116 -2.62 3.49 7.16
C ILE A 116 -2.25 2.03 6.92
N ALA A 117 -2.93 1.39 5.98
CA ALA A 117 -2.65 0.01 5.59
C ALA A 117 -2.26 -0.08 4.12
N PHE A 118 -1.22 -0.86 3.85
CA PHE A 118 -0.68 -1.11 2.51
C PHE A 118 -0.83 -2.57 2.15
N PRO A 119 -1.07 -2.88 0.87
CA PRO A 119 -0.77 -4.23 0.35
C PRO A 119 0.71 -4.31 -0.02
N LEU A 120 1.16 -5.43 -0.55
CA LEU A 120 2.51 -5.50 -1.14
C LEU A 120 2.50 -4.79 -2.48
N MET A 121 2.99 -3.55 -2.47
CA MET A 121 2.97 -2.65 -3.61
C MET A 121 3.79 -3.19 -4.78
N GLY A 122 3.21 -3.20 -5.99
CA GLY A 122 3.93 -3.64 -7.19
C GLY A 122 4.14 -5.15 -7.33
N ALA A 123 3.70 -5.94 -6.37
CA ALA A 123 3.74 -7.40 -6.46
C ALA A 123 2.53 -7.93 -7.25
N GLY A 124 2.49 -9.21 -7.50
CA GLY A 124 1.40 -9.80 -8.28
C GLY A 124 1.46 -9.33 -9.73
N VAL A 125 0.41 -8.61 -10.20
CA VAL A 125 0.34 -8.14 -11.59
C VAL A 125 1.51 -7.24 -11.95
N GLY A 126 2.00 -6.43 -11.02
CA GLY A 126 3.15 -5.56 -11.26
C GLY A 126 4.47 -6.29 -11.49
N GLY A 127 4.53 -7.56 -11.17
CA GLY A 127 5.66 -8.44 -11.50
C GLY A 127 6.83 -8.44 -10.54
N LEU A 128 6.85 -7.59 -9.52
CA LEU A 128 7.87 -7.65 -8.49
C LEU A 128 7.64 -8.84 -7.57
N SER A 129 8.72 -9.44 -7.07
CA SER A 129 8.58 -10.46 -6.03
C SER A 129 8.09 -9.80 -4.75
N PRO A 130 7.43 -10.57 -3.86
CA PRO A 130 7.05 -10.04 -2.54
C PRO A 130 8.24 -9.50 -1.77
N GLU A 131 9.41 -10.13 -1.89
CA GLU A 131 10.63 -9.71 -1.21
C GLU A 131 11.12 -8.36 -1.73
N GLU A 132 11.11 -8.17 -3.05
CA GLU A 132 11.48 -6.89 -3.66
C GLU A 132 10.51 -5.78 -3.23
N SER A 133 9.23 -6.10 -3.25
CA SER A 133 8.20 -5.14 -2.84
C SER A 133 8.38 -4.69 -1.40
N ILE A 134 8.45 -5.62 -0.46
CA ILE A 134 8.55 -5.25 0.96
C ILE A 134 9.85 -4.50 1.26
N GLU A 135 10.92 -4.85 0.58
CA GLU A 135 12.21 -4.19 0.77
C GLU A 135 12.13 -2.70 0.42
N GLU A 136 11.54 -2.37 -0.74
CA GLU A 136 11.37 -0.97 -1.14
C GLU A 136 10.36 -0.22 -0.29
N MET A 137 9.28 -0.91 0.10
CA MET A 137 8.29 -0.32 0.99
C MET A 137 8.90 0.05 2.34
N LEU A 138 9.68 -0.85 2.93
CA LEU A 138 10.28 -0.59 4.25
C LEU A 138 11.30 0.54 4.21
N LYS A 139 12.03 0.72 3.09
CA LYS A 139 12.90 1.88 2.93
C LYS A 139 12.12 3.19 3.02
N ALA A 140 11.02 3.28 2.30
CA ALA A 140 10.18 4.49 2.33
C ALA A 140 9.52 4.69 3.70
N ILE A 141 9.05 3.61 4.31
CA ILE A 141 8.40 3.66 5.62
C ILE A 141 9.37 4.18 6.67
N MET A 142 10.62 3.71 6.67
CA MET A 142 11.62 4.19 7.61
C MET A 142 11.86 5.70 7.51
N GLU A 143 11.78 6.25 6.31
CA GLU A 143 12.05 7.67 6.09
C GLU A 143 10.83 8.56 6.32
N PHE A 144 9.62 8.09 6.02
CA PHE A 144 8.45 8.96 5.89
C PHE A 144 7.26 8.59 6.78
N SER A 145 7.39 7.62 7.69
CA SER A 145 6.24 7.15 8.46
C SER A 145 6.09 7.78 9.85
N ASP A 146 6.89 8.75 10.21
CA ASP A 146 6.81 9.40 11.53
C ASP A 146 5.38 9.84 11.84
N GLY A 147 4.88 9.44 13.00
CA GLY A 147 3.54 9.80 13.45
C GLY A 147 2.43 8.94 12.85
N LEU A 148 2.76 7.95 12.05
CA LEU A 148 1.78 7.05 11.43
C LEU A 148 1.92 5.64 11.98
N GLU A 149 0.79 4.99 12.24
CA GLU A 149 0.76 3.56 12.51
C GLU A 149 0.57 2.85 11.17
N VAL A 150 1.61 2.13 10.74
CA VAL A 150 1.66 1.49 9.43
C VAL A 150 1.39 0.00 9.54
N HIS A 151 0.45 -0.48 8.73
CA HIS A 151 0.12 -1.89 8.60
C HIS A 151 0.41 -2.32 7.15
N VAL A 152 0.99 -3.51 7.00
CA VAL A 152 1.21 -4.12 5.68
C VAL A 152 0.48 -5.45 5.66
N PHE A 153 -0.42 -5.64 4.71
CA PHE A 153 -1.23 -6.85 4.60
C PHE A 153 -0.63 -7.81 3.59
N VAL A 154 -0.48 -9.07 4.02
CA VAL A 154 -0.10 -10.19 3.14
C VAL A 154 -1.23 -11.23 3.16
N ARG A 155 -1.43 -11.92 2.04
CA ARG A 155 -2.63 -12.71 1.82
C ARG A 155 -2.51 -14.18 2.20
N SER A 156 -1.30 -14.71 2.36
CA SER A 156 -1.13 -16.11 2.70
C SER A 156 -0.03 -16.29 3.74
N ARG A 157 -0.12 -17.39 4.48
CA ARG A 157 0.87 -17.74 5.48
C ARG A 157 2.25 -17.96 4.85
N ASP A 158 2.30 -18.63 3.70
CA ASP A 158 3.57 -18.87 3.00
C ASP A 158 4.24 -17.56 2.61
N LEU A 159 3.46 -16.61 2.11
CA LEU A 159 3.94 -15.29 1.75
C LEU A 159 4.47 -14.55 2.96
N LEU A 160 3.74 -14.60 4.07
CA LEU A 160 4.17 -13.99 5.34
C LEU A 160 5.50 -14.56 5.79
N ASP A 161 5.63 -15.88 5.79
CA ASP A 161 6.87 -16.56 6.23
C ASP A 161 8.06 -16.15 5.34
N ASN A 162 7.85 -16.08 4.02
CA ASN A 162 8.89 -15.67 3.09
C ASN A 162 9.32 -14.22 3.34
N VAL A 163 8.37 -13.34 3.53
CA VAL A 163 8.65 -11.92 3.81
C VAL A 163 9.43 -11.78 5.10
N LEU A 164 9.01 -12.46 6.17
CA LEU A 164 9.68 -12.37 7.47
C LEU A 164 11.11 -12.86 7.40
N ARG A 165 11.36 -14.02 6.72
CA ARG A 165 12.72 -14.52 6.56
C ARG A 165 13.60 -13.55 5.78
N HIS A 166 13.03 -12.90 4.76
CA HIS A 166 13.79 -11.98 3.92
C HIS A 166 14.18 -10.72 4.70
N ILE A 167 13.26 -10.12 5.43
CA ILE A 167 13.52 -8.84 6.12
C ILE A 167 14.46 -8.98 7.30
N GLU A 168 14.56 -10.16 7.91
CA GLU A 168 15.54 -10.41 8.96
C GLU A 168 16.96 -10.12 8.49
N ARG A 169 17.26 -10.40 7.23
CA ARG A 169 18.56 -10.14 6.63
C ARG A 169 18.89 -8.65 6.55
N SER A 170 17.88 -7.80 6.58
CA SER A 170 18.04 -6.33 6.53
C SER A 170 17.97 -5.70 7.90
N GLY A 171 17.98 -6.50 8.96
CA GLY A 171 17.99 -5.99 10.33
C GLY A 171 16.63 -5.76 10.96
N TRP A 172 15.56 -6.16 10.31
CA TRP A 172 14.22 -6.11 10.91
C TRP A 172 14.01 -7.31 11.81
N ILE A 173 13.44 -7.09 12.98
CA ILE A 173 13.17 -8.15 13.95
C ILE A 173 11.71 -8.14 14.36
N VAL A 174 11.20 -9.29 14.75
CA VAL A 174 9.88 -9.39 15.35
C VAL A 174 9.97 -8.83 16.76
N VAL A 175 9.09 -7.85 17.06
CA VAL A 175 9.12 -7.14 18.35
C VAL A 175 7.86 -7.34 19.17
N ASP A 176 6.98 -8.23 18.90
CA ASP A 176 5.83 -8.59 19.58
C ASP A 176 4.86 -8.47 20.25
#